data_9d20965c0f246871353e12e4bb5d96dd
#
_entry.id   9d20965c0f246871353e12e4bb5d96dd
#
_cell.length_a   1.000
_cell.length_b   1.000
_cell.length_c   1.000
_cell.angle_alpha   90.00
_cell.angle_beta   90.00
_cell.angle_gamma   90.00
#
_symmetry.space_group_name_H-M   'P 1'
#
loop_
_entity.id
_entity.type
_entity.pdbx_description
1 polymer ?
#
loop_
_entity_poly.entity_id
_entity_poly.type
_entity_poly.pdbx_seq_one_letter_code
_entity_poly.pdbx_strand_id
1 'polypeptide(L)'
;MDVDFTPEDVSFREEVRSFIEENYPKHLGSLDRGDMSKEDLLAWHKVLHTKGWVGPSWPAEFGGTDWTVTQRYIFNEESARHGTIPPMPFGVQMLGPVIYTFGNQEQKDWVLPGILSGEDWWCQGYSEPGAGSDLAALKTKAELEGDEYVV
;
A
#
# COMPACT_ATOMS: atom_id res chain seq x y z
N MET A 1 3.61 5.97 -31.45
CA MET A 1 3.01 5.33 -30.27
C MET A 1 1.76 6.13 -30.00
N ASP A 2 0.60 5.53 -30.14
CA ASP A 2 -0.69 6.17 -29.82
C ASP A 2 -0.79 6.16 -28.27
N VAL A 3 -0.95 7.34 -27.70
CA VAL A 3 -1.02 7.53 -26.23
C VAL A 3 -2.43 7.98 -25.81
N ASP A 4 -3.40 7.88 -26.74
CA ASP A 4 -4.76 8.26 -26.43
C ASP A 4 -5.44 7.20 -25.55
N PHE A 5 -6.22 7.66 -24.58
CA PHE A 5 -7.01 6.78 -23.73
C PHE A 5 -8.19 6.21 -24.51
N THR A 6 -8.49 4.94 -24.27
CA THR A 6 -9.69 4.31 -24.81
C THR A 6 -10.96 4.89 -24.15
N PRO A 7 -12.16 4.71 -24.73
CA PRO A 7 -13.42 5.10 -24.08
C PRO A 7 -13.58 4.45 -22.69
N GLU A 8 -13.12 3.22 -22.53
CA GLU A 8 -13.13 2.49 -21.26
C GLU A 8 -12.20 3.14 -20.23
N ASP A 9 -11.01 3.59 -20.67
CA ASP A 9 -10.05 4.30 -19.79
C ASP A 9 -10.62 5.66 -19.36
N VAL A 10 -11.31 6.37 -20.26
CA VAL A 10 -11.98 7.63 -19.92
C VAL A 10 -13.10 7.40 -18.91
N SER A 11 -13.94 6.38 -19.13
CA SER A 11 -15.00 6.02 -18.18
C SER A 11 -14.44 5.63 -16.82
N PHE A 12 -13.35 4.85 -16.79
CA PHE A 12 -12.68 4.49 -15.55
C PHE A 12 -12.11 5.72 -14.83
N ARG A 13 -11.54 6.68 -15.56
CA ARG A 13 -11.07 7.95 -14.99
C ARG A 13 -12.20 8.71 -14.28
N GLU A 14 -13.37 8.77 -14.91
CA GLU A 14 -14.54 9.42 -14.31
C GLU A 14 -15.03 8.68 -13.06
N GLU A 15 -15.01 7.35 -13.07
CA GLU A 15 -15.31 6.53 -11.89
C GLU A 15 -14.36 6.85 -10.73
N VAL A 16 -13.03 6.85 -11.00
CA VAL A 16 -12.01 7.13 -9.97
C VAL A 16 -12.20 8.54 -9.41
N ARG A 17 -12.39 9.53 -10.27
CA ARG A 17 -12.61 10.93 -9.88
C ARG A 17 -13.82 11.09 -8.98
N SER A 18 -14.97 10.61 -9.42
CA SER A 18 -16.22 10.67 -8.66
C SER A 18 -16.09 9.96 -7.32
N PHE A 19 -15.44 8.78 -7.31
CA PHE A 19 -15.22 8.04 -6.08
C PHE A 19 -14.37 8.82 -5.08
N ILE A 20 -13.29 9.48 -5.52
CA ILE A 20 -12.44 10.29 -4.65
C ILE A 20 -13.23 11.50 -4.14
N GLU A 21 -13.90 12.24 -5.01
CA GLU A 21 -14.66 13.45 -4.64
C GLU A 21 -15.77 13.17 -3.62
N GLU A 22 -16.42 12.01 -3.74
CA GLU A 22 -17.51 11.61 -2.85
C GLU A 22 -17.03 11.04 -1.52
N ASN A 23 -15.90 10.36 -1.49
CA ASN A 23 -15.51 9.50 -0.37
C ASN A 23 -14.23 9.93 0.35
N TYR A 24 -13.39 10.81 -0.24
CA TYR A 24 -12.16 11.23 0.44
C TYR A 24 -12.51 12.04 1.70
N PRO A 25 -11.97 11.68 2.89
CA PRO A 25 -12.30 12.37 4.13
C PRO A 25 -11.88 13.84 4.10
N LYS A 26 -12.84 14.75 4.16
CA LYS A 26 -12.63 16.20 3.97
C LYS A 26 -11.61 16.81 4.93
N HIS A 27 -11.55 16.31 6.18
CA HIS A 27 -10.61 16.80 7.18
C HIS A 27 -9.15 16.56 6.80
N LEU A 28 -8.84 15.51 6.01
CA LEU A 28 -7.49 15.19 5.58
C LEU A 28 -6.91 16.24 4.61
N GLY A 29 -7.75 16.91 3.84
CA GLY A 29 -7.32 17.94 2.91
C GLY A 29 -6.80 19.22 3.58
N SER A 30 -6.99 19.39 4.89
CA SER A 30 -6.53 20.53 5.67
C SER A 30 -5.38 20.23 6.62
N LEU A 31 -4.90 18.98 6.66
CA LEU A 31 -3.82 18.56 7.55
C LEU A 31 -2.49 18.50 6.81
N ASP A 32 -1.44 18.99 7.46
CA ASP A 32 -0.08 18.71 7.02
C ASP A 32 0.27 17.24 7.32
N ARG A 33 0.98 16.61 6.41
CA ARG A 33 1.29 15.16 6.51
C ARG A 33 2.04 14.79 7.80
N GLY A 34 2.85 15.71 8.32
CA GLY A 34 3.60 15.54 9.57
C GLY A 34 2.74 15.57 10.82
N ASP A 35 1.55 16.14 10.74
CA ASP A 35 0.61 16.29 11.86
C ASP A 35 -0.48 15.22 11.88
N MET A 36 -0.51 14.33 10.86
CA MET A 36 -1.52 13.28 10.76
C MET A 36 -1.33 12.19 11.80
N SER A 37 -2.39 11.86 12.50
CA SER A 37 -2.45 10.69 13.39
C SER A 37 -2.47 9.38 12.60
N LYS A 38 -2.30 8.24 13.28
CA LYS A 38 -2.50 6.92 12.67
C LYS A 38 -3.92 6.76 12.13
N GLU A 39 -4.90 7.25 12.85
CA GLU A 39 -6.31 7.23 12.47
C GLU A 39 -6.57 8.02 11.19
N ASP A 40 -5.94 9.18 11.03
CA ASP A 40 -6.01 9.99 9.81
C ASP A 40 -5.42 9.24 8.61
N LEU A 41 -4.22 8.66 8.77
CA LEU A 41 -3.56 7.89 7.72
C LEU A 41 -4.37 6.65 7.30
N LEU A 42 -5.10 6.04 8.24
CA LEU A 42 -5.96 4.90 7.98
C LEU A 42 -7.35 5.27 7.47
N ALA A 43 -7.81 6.51 7.63
CA ALA A 43 -9.17 6.89 7.25
C ALA A 43 -9.43 6.65 5.76
N TRP A 44 -8.53 7.14 4.89
CA TRP A 44 -8.64 6.88 3.44
C TRP A 44 -8.35 5.42 3.07
N HIS A 45 -7.38 4.79 3.73
CA HIS A 45 -7.07 3.37 3.51
C HIS A 45 -8.30 2.47 3.70
N LYS A 46 -9.10 2.70 4.75
CA LYS A 46 -10.32 1.95 5.02
C LYS A 46 -11.40 2.17 3.96
N VAL A 47 -11.53 3.38 3.43
CA VAL A 47 -12.42 3.68 2.30
C VAL A 47 -11.99 2.91 1.07
N LEU A 48 -10.69 2.93 0.73
CA LEU A 48 -10.14 2.15 -0.37
C LEU A 48 -10.30 0.65 -0.15
N HIS A 49 -10.15 0.16 1.09
CA HIS A 49 -10.36 -1.24 1.42
C HIS A 49 -11.80 -1.68 1.14
N THR A 50 -12.78 -0.89 1.56
CA THR A 50 -14.20 -1.16 1.29
C THR A 50 -14.51 -1.23 -0.22
N LYS A 51 -13.81 -0.43 -1.03
CA LYS A 51 -13.94 -0.44 -2.50
C LYS A 51 -13.11 -1.56 -3.15
N GLY A 52 -12.19 -2.20 -2.41
CA GLY A 52 -11.23 -3.19 -2.95
C GLY A 52 -10.06 -2.56 -3.72
N TRP A 53 -9.68 -1.31 -3.42
CA TRP A 53 -8.70 -0.54 -4.18
C TRP A 53 -7.37 -0.27 -3.44
N VAL A 54 -7.13 -0.95 -2.32
CA VAL A 54 -5.89 -0.77 -1.53
C VAL A 54 -4.66 -1.31 -2.25
N GLY A 55 -4.80 -2.47 -2.88
CA GLY A 55 -3.70 -3.16 -3.57
C GLY A 55 -3.84 -3.10 -5.10
N PRO A 56 -3.74 -1.92 -5.76
CA PRO A 56 -4.04 -1.78 -7.19
C PRO A 56 -3.05 -2.54 -8.11
N SER A 57 -1.92 -2.98 -7.58
CA SER A 57 -0.92 -3.78 -8.30
C SER A 57 -0.88 -5.24 -7.87
N TRP A 58 -1.68 -5.63 -6.89
CA TRP A 58 -1.72 -7.02 -6.43
C TRP A 58 -2.53 -7.89 -7.38
N PRO A 59 -2.22 -9.20 -7.49
CA PRO A 59 -3.09 -10.16 -8.15
C PRO A 59 -4.47 -10.20 -7.50
N ALA A 60 -5.53 -10.39 -8.31
CA ALA A 60 -6.92 -10.42 -7.83
C ALA A 60 -7.14 -11.49 -6.75
N GLU A 61 -6.51 -12.66 -6.90
CA GLU A 61 -6.58 -13.76 -5.93
C GLU A 61 -6.11 -13.39 -4.52
N PHE A 62 -5.29 -12.33 -4.39
CA PHE A 62 -4.81 -11.80 -3.11
C PHE A 62 -5.44 -10.46 -2.72
N GLY A 63 -6.60 -10.13 -3.31
CA GLY A 63 -7.34 -8.89 -3.00
C GLY A 63 -6.91 -7.68 -3.81
N GLY A 64 -6.19 -7.89 -4.92
CA GLY A 64 -5.87 -6.85 -5.89
C GLY A 64 -7.03 -6.52 -6.83
N THR A 65 -6.81 -5.54 -7.71
CA THR A 65 -7.87 -4.99 -8.58
C THR A 65 -7.92 -5.61 -9.98
N ASP A 66 -6.90 -6.33 -10.38
CA ASP A 66 -6.73 -6.82 -11.78
C ASP A 66 -6.69 -5.70 -12.84
N TRP A 67 -6.42 -4.48 -12.42
CA TRP A 67 -6.36 -3.34 -13.33
C TRP A 67 -5.23 -3.43 -14.34
N THR A 68 -5.50 -2.96 -15.54
CA THR A 68 -4.47 -2.75 -16.56
C THR A 68 -3.43 -1.73 -16.08
N VAL A 69 -2.29 -1.67 -16.76
CA VAL A 69 -1.25 -0.65 -16.50
C VAL A 69 -1.83 0.76 -16.65
N THR A 70 -2.68 0.98 -17.67
CA THR A 70 -3.33 2.27 -17.92
C THR A 70 -4.28 2.64 -16.78
N GLN A 71 -5.10 1.71 -16.30
CA GLN A 71 -6.00 1.97 -15.18
C GLN A 71 -5.26 2.29 -13.88
N ARG A 72 -4.16 1.59 -13.59
CA ARG A 72 -3.29 1.92 -12.44
C ARG A 72 -2.67 3.31 -12.57
N TYR A 73 -2.25 3.68 -13.78
CA TYR A 73 -1.75 5.03 -14.05
C TYR A 73 -2.86 6.07 -13.80
N ILE A 74 -4.06 5.86 -14.33
CA ILE A 74 -5.22 6.75 -14.13
C ILE A 74 -5.54 6.93 -12.65
N PHE A 75 -5.60 5.83 -11.90
CA PHE A 75 -5.85 5.88 -10.45
C PHE A 75 -4.81 6.71 -9.71
N ASN A 76 -3.52 6.50 -10.01
CA ASN A 76 -2.44 7.26 -9.40
C ASN A 76 -2.47 8.74 -9.79
N GLU A 77 -2.78 9.06 -11.06
CA GLU A 77 -2.88 10.43 -11.55
C GLU A 77 -4.05 11.18 -10.89
N GLU A 78 -5.24 10.59 -10.84
CA GLU A 78 -6.40 11.20 -10.18
C GLU A 78 -6.19 11.33 -8.67
N SER A 79 -5.58 10.33 -8.01
CA SER A 79 -5.20 10.40 -6.61
C SER A 79 -4.25 11.57 -6.32
N ALA A 80 -3.23 11.75 -7.17
CA ALA A 80 -2.28 12.85 -7.05
C ALA A 80 -2.93 14.22 -7.30
N ARG A 81 -3.83 14.34 -8.31
CA ARG A 81 -4.57 15.57 -8.62
C ARG A 81 -5.45 16.04 -7.47
N HIS A 82 -6.06 15.10 -6.75
CA HIS A 82 -6.92 15.38 -5.60
C HIS A 82 -6.14 15.46 -4.28
N GLY A 83 -4.81 15.26 -4.30
CA GLY A 83 -3.97 15.30 -3.11
C GLY A 83 -4.30 14.23 -2.08
N THR A 84 -4.82 13.06 -2.51
CA THR A 84 -5.15 11.99 -1.58
C THR A 84 -3.90 11.39 -0.94
N ILE A 85 -4.04 10.89 0.28
CA ILE A 85 -2.96 10.20 0.99
C ILE A 85 -2.86 8.78 0.41
N PRO A 86 -1.68 8.35 -0.07
CA PRO A 86 -1.53 6.95 -0.47
C PRO A 86 -1.57 6.02 0.74
N PRO A 87 -2.03 4.77 0.58
CA PRO A 87 -1.89 3.73 1.60
C PRO A 87 -0.43 3.60 2.06
N MET A 88 -0.24 3.17 3.32
CA MET A 88 1.11 2.99 3.87
C MET A 88 1.91 1.97 3.06
N PRO A 89 3.09 2.36 2.56
CA PRO A 89 3.80 1.57 1.56
C PRO A 89 4.40 0.27 2.12
N PHE A 90 4.76 0.24 3.40
CA PHE A 90 5.51 -0.90 3.97
C PHE A 90 4.73 -2.21 3.91
N GLY A 91 3.43 -2.20 4.18
CA GLY A 91 2.56 -3.36 3.98
C GLY A 91 2.24 -3.57 2.50
N VAL A 92 1.61 -2.58 1.87
CA VAL A 92 0.99 -2.73 0.54
C VAL A 92 2.01 -2.89 -0.59
N GLN A 93 3.11 -2.11 -0.56
CA GLN A 93 4.08 -2.07 -1.67
C GLN A 93 5.33 -2.90 -1.42
N MET A 94 5.62 -3.27 -0.18
CA MET A 94 6.84 -3.99 0.17
C MET A 94 6.55 -5.41 0.68
N LEU A 95 5.94 -5.56 1.85
CA LEU A 95 5.72 -6.87 2.45
C LEU A 95 4.73 -7.73 1.68
N GLY A 96 3.57 -7.18 1.31
CA GLY A 96 2.55 -7.91 0.59
C GLY A 96 3.07 -8.61 -0.67
N PRO A 97 3.79 -7.91 -1.59
CA PRO A 97 4.43 -8.54 -2.74
C PRO A 97 5.37 -9.69 -2.41
N VAL A 98 6.12 -9.60 -1.33
CA VAL A 98 6.99 -10.69 -0.87
C VAL A 98 6.16 -11.89 -0.39
N ILE A 99 5.13 -11.63 0.42
CA ILE A 99 4.28 -12.69 0.98
C ILE A 99 3.49 -13.40 -0.11
N TYR A 100 2.79 -12.69 -1.00
CA TYR A 100 2.00 -13.40 -2.02
C TYR A 100 2.87 -14.13 -3.04
N THR A 101 4.14 -13.71 -3.24
CA THR A 101 5.05 -14.35 -4.18
C THR A 101 5.77 -15.57 -3.56
N PHE A 102 6.26 -15.43 -2.34
CA PHE A 102 7.19 -16.40 -1.73
C PHE A 102 6.63 -17.07 -0.47
N GLY A 103 5.61 -16.51 0.15
CA GLY A 103 5.01 -17.06 1.37
C GLY A 103 4.26 -18.37 1.10
N ASN A 104 4.21 -19.24 2.11
CA ASN A 104 3.32 -20.39 2.11
C ASN A 104 1.85 -19.95 2.32
N GLN A 105 0.89 -20.87 2.22
CA GLN A 105 -0.53 -20.50 2.32
C GLN A 105 -0.90 -19.94 3.69
N GLU A 106 -0.37 -20.50 4.76
CA GLU A 106 -0.60 -20.02 6.12
C GLU A 106 -0.13 -18.57 6.32
N GLN A 107 1.05 -18.23 5.80
CA GLN A 107 1.57 -16.87 5.82
C GLN A 107 0.71 -15.90 5.00
N LYS A 108 0.22 -16.32 3.83
CA LYS A 108 -0.66 -15.52 2.98
C LYS A 108 -2.00 -15.25 3.69
N ASP A 109 -2.61 -16.28 4.25
CA ASP A 109 -3.90 -16.18 4.93
C ASP A 109 -3.82 -15.33 6.20
N TRP A 110 -2.67 -15.36 6.87
CA TRP A 110 -2.43 -14.56 8.06
C TRP A 110 -2.12 -13.09 7.76
N VAL A 111 -1.20 -12.81 6.83
CA VAL A 111 -0.60 -11.47 6.67
C VAL A 111 -1.39 -10.59 5.70
N LEU A 112 -1.82 -11.14 4.53
CA LEU A 112 -2.37 -10.29 3.47
C LEU A 112 -3.68 -9.58 3.83
N PRO A 113 -4.63 -10.21 4.54
CA PRO A 113 -5.87 -9.52 4.94
C PRO A 113 -5.62 -8.34 5.88
N GLY A 114 -4.70 -8.46 6.84
CA GLY A 114 -4.34 -7.40 7.77
C GLY A 114 -3.69 -6.19 7.09
N ILE A 115 -2.88 -6.43 6.06
CA ILE A 115 -2.31 -5.36 5.22
C ILE A 115 -3.42 -4.62 4.47
N LEU A 116 -4.35 -5.34 3.83
CA LEU A 116 -5.39 -4.73 3.01
C LEU A 116 -6.42 -3.98 3.86
N SER A 117 -6.78 -4.50 5.04
CA SER A 117 -7.70 -3.83 5.96
C SER A 117 -7.07 -2.63 6.67
N GLY A 118 -5.73 -2.61 6.78
CA GLY A 118 -4.99 -1.62 7.56
C GLY A 118 -5.02 -1.89 9.07
N GLU A 119 -5.47 -3.07 9.49
CA GLU A 119 -5.38 -3.51 10.89
C GLU A 119 -3.93 -3.70 11.31
N ASP A 120 -3.12 -4.30 10.41
CA ASP A 120 -1.69 -4.49 10.62
C ASP A 120 -0.89 -3.30 10.10
N TRP A 121 -0.10 -2.73 10.99
CA TRP A 121 0.77 -1.61 10.69
C TRP A 121 2.22 -2.05 10.61
N TRP A 122 2.79 -1.99 9.41
CA TRP A 122 4.13 -2.47 9.13
C TRP A 122 5.16 -1.33 9.09
N CYS A 123 6.37 -1.64 9.52
CA CYS A 123 7.52 -0.74 9.42
C CYS A 123 8.69 -1.46 8.72
N GLN A 124 9.72 -0.69 8.39
CA GLN A 124 10.92 -1.18 7.74
C GLN A 124 12.13 -0.99 8.68
N GLY A 125 12.82 -2.08 8.98
CA GLY A 125 14.06 -2.08 9.73
C GLY A 125 15.24 -2.43 8.83
N TYR A 126 15.80 -1.43 8.10
CA TYR A 126 16.89 -1.66 7.16
C TYR A 126 18.22 -1.15 7.69
N SER A 127 18.42 0.17 7.63
CA SER A 127 19.69 0.76 8.00
C SER A 127 19.85 0.90 9.50
N GLU A 128 21.02 0.55 10.01
CA GLU A 128 21.48 0.89 11.36
C GLU A 128 22.22 2.23 11.34
N PRO A 129 22.41 2.89 12.49
CA PRO A 129 23.18 4.13 12.56
C PRO A 129 24.58 4.02 11.94
N GLY A 130 25.21 2.84 12.01
CA GLY A 130 26.57 2.57 11.49
C GLY A 130 26.61 1.74 10.21
N ALA A 131 25.45 1.30 9.67
CA ALA A 131 25.38 0.41 8.52
C ALA A 131 24.21 0.77 7.61
N GLY A 132 24.51 1.48 6.56
CA GLY A 132 23.61 1.78 5.44
C GLY A 132 24.21 1.29 4.14
N SER A 133 24.85 2.19 3.37
CA SER A 133 25.59 1.80 2.15
C SER A 133 26.73 0.83 2.44
N ASP A 134 27.36 0.93 3.59
CA ASP A 134 28.31 -0.07 4.09
C ASP A 134 27.56 -1.19 4.83
N LEU A 135 26.98 -2.11 4.08
CA LEU A 135 26.25 -3.25 4.61
C LEU A 135 27.17 -4.20 5.42
N ALA A 136 28.47 -4.23 5.12
CA ALA A 136 29.43 -5.07 5.83
C ALA A 136 29.61 -4.64 7.31
N ALA A 137 29.26 -3.41 7.66
CA ALA A 137 29.29 -2.89 9.03
C ALA A 137 28.05 -3.26 9.88
N LEU A 138 27.11 -4.05 9.34
CA LEU A 138 25.90 -4.48 10.02
C LEU A 138 26.21 -5.19 11.32
N LYS A 139 25.53 -4.82 12.42
CA LYS A 139 25.71 -5.38 13.75
C LYS A 139 24.50 -6.14 14.27
N THR A 140 23.33 -5.88 13.72
CA THR A 140 22.11 -6.62 14.09
C THR A 140 22.32 -8.11 13.86
N LYS A 141 22.00 -8.89 14.87
CA LYS A 141 22.08 -10.36 14.87
C LYS A 141 20.71 -10.93 15.15
N ALA A 142 20.47 -12.14 14.68
CA ALA A 142 19.34 -12.96 15.07
C ALA A 142 19.90 -14.24 15.69
N GLU A 143 19.73 -14.40 17.00
CA GLU A 143 20.23 -15.56 17.75
C GLU A 143 19.06 -16.48 18.08
N LEU A 144 19.20 -17.79 17.79
CA LEU A 144 18.16 -18.78 18.06
C LEU A 144 18.17 -19.16 19.55
N GLU A 145 17.07 -18.86 20.25
CA GLU A 145 16.85 -19.27 21.64
C GLU A 145 15.59 -20.15 21.71
N GLY A 146 15.78 -21.46 21.82
CA GLY A 146 14.69 -22.43 21.78
C GLY A 146 14.10 -22.54 20.37
N ASP A 147 12.85 -22.10 20.17
CA ASP A 147 12.11 -22.05 18.90
C ASP A 147 11.85 -20.61 18.39
N GLU A 148 12.45 -19.61 19.05
CA GLU A 148 12.32 -18.20 18.69
C GLU A 148 13.68 -17.60 18.31
N TYR A 149 13.67 -16.57 17.46
CA TYR A 149 14.83 -15.73 17.19
C TYR A 149 14.75 -14.45 18.04
N VAL A 150 15.82 -14.19 18.78
CA VAL A 150 16.03 -12.90 19.46
C VAL A 150 16.88 -12.01 18.59
N VAL A 151 16.38 -10.79 18.30
CA VAL A 151 17.01 -9.81 17.40
C VAL A 151 17.40 -8.55 18.17
#